data_fe3441f360bda9f54977aee90eb90043
#
_entry.id   fe3441f360bda9f54977aee90eb90043
#
_cell.length_a   1.000
_cell.length_b   1.000
_cell.length_c   1.000
_cell.angle_alpha   90.00
_cell.angle_beta   90.00
_cell.angle_gamma   90.00
#
_symmetry.space_group_name_H-M   'P 1'
#
loop_
_entity.id
_entity.type
_entity.pdbx_description
1 polymer ?
#
loop_
_entity_poly.entity_id
_entity_poly.type
_entity_poly.pdbx_seq_one_letter_code
_entity_poly.pdbx_strand_id
1 'polypeptide(L)'
;MVLASITYSQELFPYTEPASNMPAKSMSLKLGAMYGKGVHGDRIAQRYSPEVMFGLSKKWMLHAGLTLSNMYESFFYYESARIYAKYRFLSIDDVHKHFRMAAFATAAYSRNHLQHNELNLMGDHSGFQAGLIATQLWNKLAISGTTSLIEVLDEARDNKPQEYAFQSLNYSLSAGYLILPFDYKNYDQTNLNIYAELLGGRNLDWEYEKYFLDLAPSIQLIFKSTSKLNVGYRFQLKSDIYRNMKNSWMVSYEYLFLNALKKRSSN
;
A
#
# COMPACT_ATOMS: atom_id res chain seq x y z
N MET A 1 18.09 26.86 -22.49
CA MET A 1 16.64 26.58 -22.25
C MET A 1 16.57 25.28 -21.46
N VAL A 2 16.50 25.36 -20.14
CA VAL A 2 16.42 24.16 -19.26
C VAL A 2 14.99 23.67 -19.33
N LEU A 3 14.77 22.59 -20.07
CA LEU A 3 13.52 21.84 -20.00
C LEU A 3 13.44 21.25 -18.58
N ALA A 4 12.67 21.89 -17.71
CA ALA A 4 12.29 21.32 -16.43
C ALA A 4 11.52 20.04 -16.75
N SER A 5 12.19 18.90 -16.64
CA SER A 5 11.55 17.58 -16.67
C SER A 5 10.59 17.53 -15.48
N ILE A 6 9.31 17.67 -15.79
CA ILE A 6 8.25 17.45 -14.80
C ILE A 6 8.26 15.93 -14.56
N THR A 7 9.08 15.48 -13.61
CA THR A 7 9.03 14.10 -13.13
C THR A 7 7.74 13.92 -12.34
N TYR A 8 6.73 13.35 -12.99
CA TYR A 8 5.55 12.89 -12.27
C TYR A 8 5.99 11.77 -11.32
N SER A 9 5.87 12.04 -10.03
CA SER A 9 6.08 11.02 -9.01
C SER A 9 4.90 10.06 -9.08
N GLN A 10 5.13 8.89 -9.66
CA GLN A 10 4.12 7.82 -9.70
C GLN A 10 4.31 6.92 -8.49
N GLU A 11 3.21 6.32 -8.02
CA GLU A 11 3.28 5.23 -7.05
C GLU A 11 4.09 4.10 -7.68
N LEU A 12 5.15 3.66 -6.97
CA LEU A 12 6.12 2.74 -7.54
C LEU A 12 5.79 1.27 -7.21
N PHE A 13 5.31 1.00 -5.99
CA PHE A 13 5.19 -0.37 -5.51
C PHE A 13 3.72 -0.80 -5.38
N PRO A 14 3.36 -2.01 -5.88
CA PRO A 14 1.98 -2.50 -5.82
C PRO A 14 1.45 -2.82 -4.41
N TYR A 15 2.30 -3.33 -3.51
CA TYR A 15 1.91 -3.71 -2.15
C TYR A 15 2.29 -2.67 -1.09
N THR A 16 3.34 -1.88 -1.34
CA THR A 16 3.83 -0.88 -0.38
C THR A 16 3.77 0.52 -0.96
N GLU A 17 3.86 1.53 -0.09
CA GLU A 17 3.92 2.93 -0.49
C GLU A 17 5.37 3.41 -0.57
N PRO A 18 5.77 4.13 -1.63
CA PRO A 18 7.06 4.82 -1.69
C PRO A 18 7.03 6.12 -0.89
N ALA A 19 8.21 6.67 -0.57
CA ALA A 19 8.34 8.00 0.02
C ALA A 19 7.94 9.13 -0.95
N SER A 20 7.80 8.84 -2.22
CA SER A 20 7.31 9.77 -3.25
C SER A 20 5.82 10.03 -3.08
N ASN A 21 5.39 11.25 -3.36
CA ASN A 21 3.97 11.62 -3.40
C ASN A 21 3.48 11.69 -4.85
N MET A 22 2.18 11.50 -5.05
CA MET A 22 1.52 11.80 -6.31
C MET A 22 1.65 13.30 -6.65
N PRO A 23 1.45 13.72 -7.92
CA PRO A 23 1.55 15.13 -8.31
C PRO A 23 0.67 16.04 -7.46
N ALA A 24 1.20 17.20 -7.12
CA ALA A 24 0.45 18.19 -6.34
C ALA A 24 -0.80 18.66 -7.10
N LYS A 25 -1.88 18.91 -6.37
CA LYS A 25 -3.20 19.32 -6.89
C LYS A 25 -3.84 18.30 -7.84
N SER A 26 -3.51 17.02 -7.69
CA SER A 26 -4.10 15.90 -8.41
C SER A 26 -4.98 15.04 -7.50
N MET A 27 -5.82 14.23 -8.12
CA MET A 27 -6.64 13.22 -7.48
C MET A 27 -6.43 11.91 -8.21
N SER A 28 -6.49 10.79 -7.51
CA SER A 28 -6.47 9.47 -8.11
C SER A 28 -7.59 8.61 -7.54
N LEU A 29 -8.15 7.73 -8.37
CA LEU A 29 -9.07 6.68 -7.97
C LEU A 29 -8.40 5.34 -8.19
N LYS A 30 -8.35 4.51 -7.15
CA LYS A 30 -7.78 3.17 -7.18
C LYS A 30 -8.82 2.15 -6.75
N LEU A 31 -8.93 1.07 -7.49
CA LEU A 31 -9.68 -0.12 -7.11
C LEU A 31 -8.71 -1.28 -6.97
N GLY A 32 -8.53 -1.75 -5.76
CA GLY A 32 -7.79 -2.97 -5.44
C GLY A 32 -8.73 -4.15 -5.30
N ALA A 33 -8.28 -5.33 -5.72
CA ALA A 33 -8.94 -6.60 -5.50
C ALA A 33 -7.91 -7.64 -5.04
N MET A 34 -8.24 -8.38 -4.00
CA MET A 34 -7.42 -9.46 -3.45
C MET A 34 -8.23 -10.76 -3.45
N TYR A 35 -7.56 -11.82 -3.87
CA TYR A 35 -8.16 -13.15 -3.98
C TYR A 35 -7.23 -14.16 -3.35
N GLY A 36 -7.76 -15.03 -2.51
CA GLY A 36 -6.99 -16.09 -1.90
C GLY A 36 -7.85 -17.20 -1.34
N LYS A 37 -7.22 -18.30 -0.98
CA LYS A 37 -7.88 -19.37 -0.25
C LYS A 37 -7.93 -18.98 1.23
N GLY A 38 -9.13 -18.78 1.76
CA GLY A 38 -9.33 -18.53 3.20
C GLY A 38 -9.05 -19.77 4.04
N VAL A 39 -8.69 -19.57 5.29
CA VAL A 39 -8.44 -20.68 6.23
C VAL A 39 -9.75 -21.40 6.59
N HIS A 40 -10.88 -20.71 6.55
CA HIS A 40 -12.20 -21.23 6.90
C HIS A 40 -12.97 -21.85 5.72
N GLY A 41 -12.33 -22.73 4.92
CA GLY A 41 -13.03 -23.50 3.89
C GLY A 41 -12.37 -23.46 2.51
N ASP A 42 -12.94 -24.24 1.57
CA ASP A 42 -12.41 -24.35 0.19
C ASP A 42 -12.83 -23.20 -0.74
N ARG A 43 -13.58 -22.22 -0.23
CA ARG A 43 -14.01 -21.09 -1.05
C ARG A 43 -12.91 -20.08 -1.28
N ILE A 44 -12.97 -19.38 -2.40
CA ILE A 44 -12.11 -18.23 -2.68
C ILE A 44 -12.63 -17.03 -1.87
N ALA A 45 -11.82 -16.57 -0.93
CA ALA A 45 -12.07 -15.33 -0.24
C ALA A 45 -11.64 -14.15 -1.13
N GLN A 46 -12.44 -13.09 -1.13
CA GLN A 46 -12.26 -11.93 -2.01
C GLN A 46 -12.42 -10.65 -1.18
N ARG A 47 -11.54 -9.69 -1.42
CA ARG A 47 -11.60 -8.36 -0.81
C ARG A 47 -11.41 -7.29 -1.87
N TYR A 48 -12.29 -6.31 -1.90
CA TYR A 48 -12.23 -5.14 -2.77
C TYR A 48 -11.95 -3.88 -1.94
N SER A 49 -11.03 -3.06 -2.42
CA SER A 49 -10.56 -1.86 -1.72
C SER A 49 -10.61 -0.65 -2.66
N PRO A 50 -11.79 -0.03 -2.84
CA PRO A 50 -11.87 1.27 -3.50
C PRO A 50 -11.20 2.34 -2.63
N GLU A 51 -10.40 3.19 -3.26
CA GLU A 51 -9.63 4.24 -2.60
C GLU A 51 -9.59 5.50 -3.45
N VAL A 52 -9.73 6.65 -2.82
CA VAL A 52 -9.49 7.96 -3.40
C VAL A 52 -8.24 8.57 -2.77
N MET A 53 -7.36 9.11 -3.60
CA MET A 53 -6.10 9.70 -3.17
C MET A 53 -6.02 11.15 -3.62
N PHE A 54 -5.44 12.02 -2.80
CA PHE A 54 -5.31 13.44 -3.02
C PHE A 54 -3.86 13.89 -2.85
N GLY A 55 -3.24 14.38 -3.91
CA GLY A 55 -1.98 15.09 -3.87
C GLY A 55 -2.20 16.55 -3.50
N LEU A 56 -2.26 16.87 -2.22
CA LEU A 56 -2.53 18.23 -1.74
C LEU A 56 -1.41 19.19 -2.10
N SER A 57 -0.17 18.75 -1.91
CA SER A 57 1.04 19.53 -2.21
C SER A 57 2.21 18.60 -2.60
N LYS A 58 3.37 19.17 -2.89
CA LYS A 58 4.59 18.35 -3.08
C LYS A 58 4.98 17.53 -1.85
N LYS A 59 4.55 17.95 -0.65
CA LYS A 59 4.90 17.31 0.63
C LYS A 59 3.77 16.47 1.23
N TRP A 60 2.50 16.79 0.96
CA TRP A 60 1.35 16.15 1.59
C TRP A 60 0.50 15.36 0.61
N MET A 61 0.14 14.15 1.01
CA MET A 61 -0.76 13.24 0.31
C MET A 61 -1.74 12.63 1.31
N LEU A 62 -3.01 12.53 0.93
CA LEU A 62 -4.07 11.91 1.72
C LEU A 62 -4.75 10.83 0.91
N HIS A 63 -5.15 9.74 1.57
CA HIS A 63 -6.01 8.71 1.01
C HIS A 63 -7.22 8.50 1.90
N ALA A 64 -8.34 8.13 1.28
CA ALA A 64 -9.52 7.63 1.95
C ALA A 64 -9.99 6.38 1.21
N GLY A 65 -10.17 5.30 1.92
CA GLY A 65 -10.52 4.00 1.35
C GLY A 65 -11.57 3.27 2.16
N LEU A 66 -12.28 2.39 1.48
CA LEU A 66 -13.25 1.45 2.04
C LEU A 66 -12.80 0.03 1.72
N THR A 67 -13.33 -0.93 2.46
CA THR A 67 -13.10 -2.35 2.21
C THR A 67 -14.41 -3.10 2.20
N LEU A 68 -14.60 -3.94 1.18
CA LEU A 68 -15.74 -4.84 1.04
C LEU A 68 -15.21 -6.24 0.80
N SER A 69 -15.70 -7.25 1.51
CA SER A 69 -15.24 -8.61 1.32
C SER A 69 -16.27 -9.67 1.70
N ASN A 70 -15.92 -10.91 1.40
CA ASN A 70 -16.55 -12.11 1.92
C ASN A 70 -15.55 -12.95 2.72
N MET A 71 -14.51 -12.34 3.31
CA MET A 71 -13.43 -13.07 3.99
C MET A 71 -13.92 -13.83 5.22
N TYR A 72 -14.76 -13.18 6.02
CA TYR A 72 -15.24 -13.72 7.30
C TYR A 72 -16.67 -14.26 7.21
N GLU A 73 -17.43 -13.85 6.18
CA GLU A 73 -18.83 -14.24 5.99
C GLU A 73 -19.06 -14.93 4.64
N SER A 74 -20.22 -15.58 4.47
CA SER A 74 -20.58 -16.23 3.21
C SER A 74 -21.05 -15.27 2.12
N PHE A 75 -21.30 -14.01 2.46
CA PHE A 75 -21.77 -12.93 1.57
C PHE A 75 -20.83 -11.74 1.64
N PHE A 76 -20.89 -10.90 0.62
CA PHE A 76 -20.16 -9.63 0.61
C PHE A 76 -20.77 -8.60 1.53
N TYR A 77 -19.93 -7.97 2.34
CA TYR A 77 -20.34 -6.89 3.21
C TYR A 77 -19.26 -5.80 3.31
N TYR A 78 -19.66 -4.65 3.82
CA TYR A 78 -18.75 -3.58 4.15
C TYR A 78 -17.96 -3.95 5.42
N GLU A 79 -16.63 -4.00 5.30
CA GLU A 79 -15.75 -4.33 6.42
C GLU A 79 -15.24 -3.10 7.15
N SER A 80 -14.63 -2.16 6.43
CA SER A 80 -13.87 -1.09 7.05
C SER A 80 -13.82 0.20 6.24
N ALA A 81 -13.49 1.29 6.94
CA ALA A 81 -13.05 2.55 6.37
C ALA A 81 -11.66 2.92 6.89
N ARG A 82 -10.87 3.58 6.04
CA ARG A 82 -9.50 3.94 6.34
C ARG A 82 -9.19 5.34 5.83
N ILE A 83 -8.41 6.09 6.63
CA ILE A 83 -7.78 7.35 6.22
C ILE A 83 -6.28 7.19 6.41
N TYR A 84 -5.51 7.63 5.42
CA TYR A 84 -4.05 7.61 5.42
C TYR A 84 -3.53 9.00 5.07
N ALA A 85 -2.52 9.46 5.79
CA ALA A 85 -1.82 10.72 5.52
C ALA A 85 -0.33 10.47 5.42
N LYS A 86 0.32 11.05 4.40
CA LYS A 86 1.78 10.95 4.19
C LYS A 86 2.39 12.34 4.05
N TYR A 87 3.47 12.57 4.77
CA TYR A 87 4.27 13.78 4.74
C TYR A 87 5.70 13.48 4.30
N ARG A 88 6.06 13.93 3.10
CA ARG A 88 7.43 13.83 2.60
C ARG A 88 8.26 14.98 3.15
N PHE A 89 9.13 14.68 4.12
CA PHE A 89 9.97 15.66 4.78
C PHE A 89 11.35 15.84 4.15
N LEU A 90 11.83 14.85 3.40
CA LEU A 90 13.13 14.91 2.71
C LEU A 90 12.98 14.54 1.24
N SER A 91 13.63 15.30 0.36
CA SER A 91 13.77 15.01 -1.07
C SER A 91 15.12 15.55 -1.54
N ILE A 92 16.01 14.66 -1.92
CA ILE A 92 17.31 14.96 -2.52
C ILE A 92 17.23 14.44 -3.94
N ASP A 93 17.16 15.34 -4.89
CA ASP A 93 16.96 15.02 -6.30
C ASP A 93 18.21 15.44 -7.11
N ASP A 94 18.78 14.48 -7.83
CA ASP A 94 19.87 14.67 -8.80
C ASP A 94 19.40 14.14 -10.17
N VAL A 95 20.18 14.30 -11.23
CA VAL A 95 19.79 13.98 -12.61
C VAL A 95 19.32 12.53 -12.78
N HIS A 96 19.97 11.58 -12.09
CA HIS A 96 19.69 10.14 -12.21
C HIS A 96 19.49 9.43 -10.87
N LYS A 97 19.47 10.19 -9.78
CA LYS A 97 19.35 9.63 -8.41
C LYS A 97 18.38 10.48 -7.61
N HIS A 98 17.44 9.83 -6.95
CA HIS A 98 16.48 10.51 -6.09
C HIS A 98 16.39 9.76 -4.77
N PHE A 99 16.70 10.44 -3.68
CA PHE A 99 16.49 9.90 -2.34
C PHE A 99 15.38 10.68 -1.65
N ARG A 100 14.41 9.97 -1.10
CA ARG A 100 13.25 10.57 -0.46
C ARG A 100 12.92 9.86 0.84
N MET A 101 12.47 10.64 1.83
CA MET A 101 11.94 10.10 3.07
C MET A 101 10.59 10.74 3.39
N ALA A 102 9.69 9.92 3.91
CA ALA A 102 8.37 10.33 4.33
C ALA A 102 7.99 9.68 5.66
N ALA A 103 7.15 10.37 6.43
CA ALA A 103 6.41 9.81 7.54
C ALA A 103 4.96 9.62 7.11
N PHE A 104 4.29 8.63 7.68
CA PHE A 104 2.87 8.41 7.43
C PHE A 104 2.13 8.01 8.69
N ALA A 105 0.83 8.25 8.67
CA ALA A 105 -0.09 7.77 9.68
C ALA A 105 -1.38 7.27 9.02
N THR A 106 -1.96 6.23 9.60
CA THR A 106 -3.24 5.62 9.19
C THR A 106 -4.15 5.54 10.40
N ALA A 107 -5.43 5.80 10.19
CA ALA A 107 -6.50 5.46 11.11
C ALA A 107 -7.52 4.62 10.36
N ALA A 108 -7.98 3.53 10.97
CA ALA A 108 -8.97 2.64 10.40
C ALA A 108 -10.03 2.26 11.42
N TYR A 109 -11.25 2.09 10.92
CA TYR A 109 -12.36 1.49 11.64
C TYR A 109 -12.81 0.24 10.88
N SER A 110 -12.83 -0.89 11.56
CA SER A 110 -13.33 -2.17 11.05
C SER A 110 -14.51 -2.65 11.85
N ARG A 111 -15.43 -3.32 11.17
CA ARG A 111 -16.57 -4.02 11.81
C ARG A 111 -16.23 -5.46 12.18
N ASN A 112 -15.08 -5.94 11.74
CA ASN A 112 -14.64 -7.29 12.04
C ASN A 112 -14.16 -7.38 13.49
N HIS A 113 -14.51 -8.47 14.16
CA HIS A 113 -13.93 -8.81 15.44
C HIS A 113 -12.54 -9.41 15.24
N LEU A 114 -11.71 -9.33 16.27
CA LEU A 114 -10.40 -9.97 16.28
C LEU A 114 -10.55 -11.48 16.13
N GLN A 115 -9.91 -12.07 15.13
CA GLN A 115 -9.97 -13.51 14.84
C GLN A 115 -8.60 -14.13 14.58
N HIS A 116 -7.56 -13.31 14.37
CA HIS A 116 -6.19 -13.76 14.08
C HIS A 116 -5.17 -12.69 14.50
N ASN A 117 -3.90 -13.10 14.54
CA ASN A 117 -2.80 -12.27 15.05
C ASN A 117 -1.93 -11.62 13.97
N GLU A 118 -2.31 -11.69 12.67
CA GLU A 118 -1.75 -10.83 11.63
C GLU A 118 -2.43 -9.46 11.70
N LEU A 119 -1.77 -8.50 12.34
CA LEU A 119 -2.35 -7.17 12.50
C LEU A 119 -2.21 -6.34 11.22
N ASN A 120 -3.34 -5.90 10.68
CA ASN A 120 -3.39 -4.97 9.55
C ASN A 120 -4.65 -4.10 9.62
N LEU A 121 -4.57 -2.91 9.04
CA LEU A 121 -5.67 -1.94 9.01
C LEU A 121 -6.37 -1.86 7.64
N MET A 122 -6.18 -2.88 6.80
CA MET A 122 -6.81 -2.96 5.47
C MET A 122 -8.02 -3.92 5.47
N GLY A 123 -8.93 -3.71 6.40
CA GLY A 123 -10.16 -4.49 6.52
C GLY A 123 -10.29 -5.22 7.84
N ASP A 124 -9.21 -5.74 8.40
CA ASP A 124 -9.31 -6.68 9.52
C ASP A 124 -9.49 -5.98 10.87
N HIS A 125 -8.76 -4.90 11.15
CA HIS A 125 -8.71 -4.31 12.50
C HIS A 125 -9.02 -2.82 12.51
N SER A 126 -9.62 -2.37 13.62
CA SER A 126 -9.70 -0.95 13.98
C SER A 126 -8.41 -0.54 14.68
N GLY A 127 -7.92 0.68 14.43
CA GLY A 127 -6.73 1.17 15.12
C GLY A 127 -5.95 2.22 14.38
N PHE A 128 -4.70 2.38 14.79
CA PHE A 128 -3.77 3.36 14.24
C PHE A 128 -2.48 2.69 13.78
N GLN A 129 -1.88 3.25 12.75
CA GLN A 129 -0.54 2.88 12.29
C GLN A 129 0.24 4.15 12.01
N ALA A 130 1.52 4.18 12.40
CA ALA A 130 2.43 5.26 12.04
C ALA A 130 3.79 4.69 11.67
N GLY A 131 4.48 5.32 10.71
CA GLY A 131 5.74 4.79 10.24
C GLY A 131 6.54 5.75 9.37
N LEU A 132 7.68 5.24 8.95
CA LEU A 132 8.66 5.91 8.11
C LEU A 132 8.91 5.11 6.83
N ILE A 133 9.12 5.82 5.74
CA ILE A 133 9.44 5.28 4.43
C ILE A 133 10.71 5.96 3.93
N ALA A 134 11.66 5.18 3.42
CA ALA A 134 12.83 5.66 2.70
C ALA A 134 12.87 5.02 1.32
N THR A 135 12.97 5.83 0.27
CA THR A 135 13.00 5.35 -1.12
C THR A 135 14.18 5.95 -1.85
N GLN A 136 14.97 5.10 -2.44
CA GLN A 136 16.07 5.46 -3.32
C GLN A 136 15.77 5.02 -4.75
N LEU A 137 15.93 5.95 -5.68
CA LEU A 137 15.82 5.73 -7.12
C LEU A 137 17.21 5.89 -7.77
N TRP A 138 17.59 4.96 -8.65
CA TRP A 138 18.75 5.05 -9.53
C TRP A 138 18.30 4.72 -10.95
N ASN A 139 18.20 5.71 -11.81
CA ASN A 139 17.70 5.50 -13.19
C ASN A 139 16.40 4.70 -13.23
N LYS A 140 16.49 3.41 -13.57
CA LYS A 140 15.36 2.47 -13.72
C LYS A 140 15.12 1.61 -12.49
N LEU A 141 16.02 1.61 -11.50
CA LEU A 141 15.93 0.82 -10.28
C LEU A 141 15.40 1.66 -9.13
N ALA A 142 14.39 1.18 -8.45
CA ALA A 142 13.85 1.74 -7.22
C ALA A 142 13.99 0.73 -6.08
N ILE A 143 14.47 1.19 -4.92
CA ILE A 143 14.49 0.41 -3.69
C ILE A 143 13.81 1.23 -2.61
N SER A 144 12.92 0.61 -1.84
CA SER A 144 12.20 1.27 -0.73
C SER A 144 12.17 0.39 0.49
N GLY A 145 12.41 0.99 1.65
CA GLY A 145 12.21 0.35 2.95
C GLY A 145 11.16 1.11 3.75
N THR A 146 10.28 0.36 4.42
CA THR A 146 9.26 0.91 5.30
C THR A 146 9.34 0.24 6.67
N THR A 147 9.13 1.00 7.73
CA THR A 147 8.91 0.47 9.08
C THR A 147 7.77 1.23 9.73
N SER A 148 6.91 0.53 10.47
CA SER A 148 5.75 1.13 11.14
C SER A 148 5.29 0.33 12.34
N LEU A 149 4.64 1.00 13.27
CA LEU A 149 3.97 0.42 14.42
C LEU A 149 2.46 0.45 14.18
N ILE A 150 1.79 -0.66 14.48
CA ILE A 150 0.33 -0.78 14.50
C ILE A 150 -0.10 -0.91 15.96
N GLU A 151 -1.14 -0.17 16.31
CA GLU A 151 -1.90 -0.29 17.55
C GLU A 151 -3.35 -0.60 17.21
N VAL A 152 -3.82 -1.77 17.61
CA VAL A 152 -5.21 -2.21 17.40
C VAL A 152 -6.07 -1.80 18.59
N LEU A 153 -7.23 -1.26 18.28
CA LEU A 153 -8.27 -0.88 19.25
C LEU A 153 -9.43 -1.89 19.13
N ASP A 154 -9.55 -2.78 20.10
CA ASP A 154 -10.61 -3.78 20.16
C ASP A 154 -11.00 -4.04 21.63
N GLU A 155 -12.28 -4.30 21.87
CA GLU A 155 -12.80 -4.62 23.21
C GLU A 155 -12.21 -5.92 23.77
N ALA A 156 -11.69 -6.80 22.92
CA ALA A 156 -10.98 -8.00 23.32
C ALA A 156 -9.74 -7.71 24.17
N ARG A 157 -9.17 -6.50 24.06
CA ARG A 157 -8.01 -6.07 24.86
C ARG A 157 -8.30 -6.12 26.37
N ASP A 158 -9.51 -5.75 26.76
CA ASP A 158 -9.92 -5.73 28.17
C ASP A 158 -10.44 -7.09 28.63
N ASN A 159 -11.08 -7.85 27.74
CA ASN A 159 -11.79 -9.07 28.06
C ASN A 159 -10.95 -10.34 27.83
N LYS A 160 -10.02 -10.32 26.87
CA LYS A 160 -9.22 -11.48 26.43
C LYS A 160 -7.78 -11.09 26.06
N PRO A 161 -7.05 -10.37 26.93
CA PRO A 161 -5.71 -9.84 26.60
C PRO A 161 -4.67 -10.95 26.35
N GLN A 162 -4.97 -12.21 26.70
CA GLN A 162 -4.05 -13.35 26.53
C GLN A 162 -4.36 -14.21 25.30
N GLU A 163 -5.30 -13.80 24.44
CA GLU A 163 -5.66 -14.56 23.24
C GLU A 163 -5.16 -13.92 21.95
N TYR A 164 -4.91 -12.59 21.96
CA TYR A 164 -4.62 -11.83 20.76
C TYR A 164 -3.48 -10.83 20.93
N ALA A 165 -2.81 -10.55 19.81
CA ALA A 165 -1.90 -9.41 19.71
C ALA A 165 -2.67 -8.13 19.43
N PHE A 166 -2.20 -7.00 19.97
CA PHE A 166 -2.75 -5.65 19.74
C PHE A 166 -1.70 -4.69 19.19
N GLN A 167 -0.43 -5.05 19.31
CA GLN A 167 0.70 -4.25 18.84
C GLN A 167 1.59 -5.03 17.89
N SER A 168 1.96 -4.43 16.77
CA SER A 168 2.93 -5.03 15.87
C SER A 168 3.89 -4.00 15.27
N LEU A 169 5.12 -4.44 15.02
CA LEU A 169 6.10 -3.78 14.18
C LEU A 169 6.00 -4.37 12.78
N ASN A 170 5.55 -3.57 11.81
CA ASN A 170 5.52 -3.98 10.41
C ASN A 170 6.70 -3.38 9.65
N TYR A 171 7.27 -4.14 8.74
CA TYR A 171 8.40 -3.72 7.92
C TYR A 171 8.29 -4.28 6.51
N SER A 172 8.88 -3.57 5.56
CA SER A 172 8.98 -4.04 4.18
C SER A 172 10.28 -3.60 3.52
N LEU A 173 10.71 -4.40 2.55
CA LEU A 173 11.79 -4.05 1.62
C LEU A 173 11.31 -4.34 0.21
N SER A 174 11.23 -3.31 -0.61
CA SER A 174 10.68 -3.38 -1.96
C SER A 174 11.72 -2.98 -2.98
N ALA A 175 11.84 -3.74 -4.06
CA ALA A 175 12.68 -3.45 -5.22
C ALA A 175 11.83 -3.46 -6.48
N GLY A 176 12.03 -2.46 -7.35
CA GLY A 176 11.32 -2.34 -8.61
C GLY A 176 12.25 -1.94 -9.74
N TYR A 177 12.01 -2.48 -10.93
CA TYR A 177 12.79 -2.18 -12.11
C TYR A 177 11.91 -1.91 -13.33
N LEU A 178 12.18 -0.80 -14.03
CA LEU A 178 11.54 -0.43 -15.29
C LEU A 178 12.16 -1.24 -16.44
N ILE A 179 11.41 -2.19 -16.99
CA ILE A 179 11.85 -3.01 -18.14
C ILE A 179 11.61 -2.28 -19.46
N LEU A 180 10.39 -1.74 -19.63
CA LEU A 180 10.02 -1.02 -20.85
C LEU A 180 9.46 0.37 -20.51
N PRO A 181 9.74 1.38 -21.35
CA PRO A 181 10.54 1.33 -22.59
C PRO A 181 12.04 1.26 -22.30
N PHE A 182 12.79 0.72 -23.25
CA PHE A 182 14.26 0.79 -23.19
C PHE A 182 14.75 2.24 -23.28
N ASP A 183 14.16 3.03 -24.21
CA ASP A 183 14.41 4.44 -24.41
C ASP A 183 13.11 5.23 -24.28
N TYR A 184 13.11 6.25 -23.44
CA TYR A 184 11.99 7.15 -23.24
C TYR A 184 11.91 8.16 -24.38
N LYS A 185 10.84 8.12 -25.19
CA LYS A 185 10.61 9.07 -26.29
C LYS A 185 9.52 10.11 -25.95
N ASN A 186 8.46 9.68 -25.28
CA ASN A 186 7.36 10.56 -24.87
C ASN A 186 6.56 9.95 -23.72
N TYR A 187 5.61 10.69 -23.16
CA TYR A 187 4.77 10.26 -22.02
C TYR A 187 3.62 9.30 -22.41
N ASP A 188 3.35 9.12 -23.70
CA ASP A 188 2.28 8.22 -24.19
C ASP A 188 2.72 6.75 -24.24
N GLN A 189 4.00 6.48 -24.03
CA GLN A 189 4.53 5.13 -24.00
C GLN A 189 4.00 4.34 -22.81
N THR A 190 3.75 3.05 -23.04
CA THR A 190 3.43 2.11 -21.97
C THR A 190 4.69 1.70 -21.23
N ASN A 191 4.67 1.83 -19.91
CA ASN A 191 5.76 1.37 -19.06
C ASN A 191 5.41 -0.02 -18.51
N LEU A 192 6.38 -0.92 -18.54
CA LEU A 192 6.34 -2.21 -17.87
C LEU A 192 7.38 -2.22 -16.75
N ASN A 193 6.91 -2.37 -15.53
CA ASN A 193 7.75 -2.53 -14.35
C ASN A 193 7.55 -3.92 -13.75
N ILE A 194 8.61 -4.46 -13.16
CA ILE A 194 8.57 -5.64 -12.31
C ILE A 194 8.99 -5.26 -10.90
N TYR A 195 8.39 -5.93 -9.92
CA TYR A 195 8.68 -5.70 -8.51
C TYR A 195 8.85 -7.00 -7.74
N ALA A 196 9.65 -6.93 -6.69
CA ALA A 196 9.73 -7.94 -5.65
C ALA A 196 9.68 -7.21 -4.30
N GLU A 197 8.71 -7.57 -3.46
CA GLU A 197 8.50 -6.93 -2.17
C GLU A 197 8.52 -7.99 -1.07
N LEU A 198 9.41 -7.81 -0.09
CA LEU A 198 9.41 -8.56 1.17
C LEU A 198 8.53 -7.80 2.15
N LEU A 199 7.53 -8.48 2.71
CA LEU A 199 6.55 -7.94 3.64
C LEU A 199 6.66 -8.72 4.93
N GLY A 200 6.82 -8.05 6.06
CA GLY A 200 6.94 -8.70 7.33
C GLY A 200 6.23 -7.95 8.46
N GLY A 201 5.88 -8.68 9.49
CA GLY A 201 5.33 -8.14 10.72
C GLY A 201 5.80 -8.95 11.92
N ARG A 202 5.92 -8.28 13.06
CA ARG A 202 6.26 -8.91 14.34
C ARG A 202 5.35 -8.37 15.43
N ASN A 203 4.61 -9.26 16.09
CA ASN A 203 3.82 -8.92 17.26
C ASN A 203 4.74 -8.56 18.43
N LEU A 204 4.40 -7.51 19.16
CA LEU A 204 5.21 -6.95 20.23
C LEU A 204 4.71 -7.35 21.61
N ASP A 205 3.42 -7.61 21.75
CA ASP A 205 2.71 -7.90 22.98
C ASP A 205 2.15 -9.34 23.05
N TRP A 206 2.56 -10.22 22.09
CA TRP A 206 2.14 -11.61 22.03
C TRP A 206 3.33 -12.56 21.84
N GLU A 207 3.47 -13.54 22.73
CA GLU A 207 4.66 -14.39 22.74
C GLU A 207 4.55 -15.67 21.90
N TYR A 208 3.35 -16.15 21.60
CA TYR A 208 3.12 -17.44 20.96
C TYR A 208 3.16 -17.36 19.42
N GLU A 209 2.60 -16.29 18.85
CA GLU A 209 2.57 -16.06 17.41
C GLU A 209 3.31 -14.74 17.10
N LYS A 210 4.59 -14.84 16.74
CA LYS A 210 5.52 -13.70 16.81
C LYS A 210 5.65 -12.95 15.51
N TYR A 211 5.75 -13.64 14.36
CA TYR A 211 6.12 -12.95 13.13
C TYR A 211 5.64 -13.66 11.87
N PHE A 212 5.60 -12.92 10.79
CA PHE A 212 5.49 -13.44 9.44
C PHE A 212 6.49 -12.74 8.51
N LEU A 213 6.83 -13.44 7.43
CA LEU A 213 7.60 -12.93 6.30
C LEU A 213 7.04 -13.51 5.02
N ASP A 214 6.66 -12.63 4.10
CA ASP A 214 6.10 -12.96 2.81
C ASP A 214 6.94 -12.37 1.68
N LEU A 215 6.87 -13.00 0.50
CA LEU A 215 7.37 -12.46 -0.74
C LEU A 215 6.19 -12.15 -1.68
N ALA A 216 6.24 -11.00 -2.33
CA ALA A 216 5.19 -10.51 -3.22
C ALA A 216 5.78 -10.03 -4.55
N PRO A 217 6.08 -10.93 -5.50
CA PRO A 217 6.40 -10.54 -6.87
C PRO A 217 5.18 -9.91 -7.56
N SER A 218 5.41 -8.89 -8.38
CA SER A 218 4.35 -8.21 -9.10
C SER A 218 4.82 -7.55 -10.40
N ILE A 219 3.85 -7.27 -11.26
CA ILE A 219 4.02 -6.58 -12.54
C ILE A 219 3.10 -5.36 -12.53
N GLN A 220 3.62 -4.24 -13.06
CA GLN A 220 2.85 -3.01 -13.23
C GLN A 220 2.94 -2.55 -14.69
N LEU A 221 1.78 -2.27 -15.25
CA LEU A 221 1.64 -1.59 -16.54
C LEU A 221 1.15 -0.16 -16.31
N ILE A 222 1.84 0.81 -16.89
CA ILE A 222 1.45 2.22 -16.81
C ILE A 222 1.17 2.71 -18.23
N PHE A 223 -0.05 3.17 -18.47
CA PHE A 223 -0.50 3.68 -19.75
C PHE A 223 -0.62 5.20 -19.69
N LYS A 224 -0.02 5.90 -20.67
CA LYS A 224 -0.09 7.36 -20.81
C LYS A 224 0.25 8.13 -19.53
N SER A 225 1.09 7.55 -18.68
CA SER A 225 1.48 8.11 -17.36
C SER A 225 0.32 8.43 -16.39
N THR A 226 -0.90 8.01 -16.70
CA THR A 226 -2.11 8.30 -15.88
C THR A 226 -2.86 7.07 -15.40
N SER A 227 -2.80 5.96 -16.15
CA SER A 227 -3.49 4.72 -15.78
C SER A 227 -2.48 3.67 -15.37
N LYS A 228 -2.72 2.96 -14.28
CA LYS A 228 -1.85 1.89 -13.80
C LYS A 228 -2.67 0.63 -13.57
N LEU A 229 -2.13 -0.48 -14.04
CA LEU A 229 -2.64 -1.82 -13.75
C LEU A 229 -1.55 -2.62 -13.05
N ASN A 230 -1.84 -3.12 -11.86
CA ASN A 230 -0.94 -3.98 -11.11
C ASN A 230 -1.52 -5.38 -11.02
N VAL A 231 -0.66 -6.39 -11.14
CA VAL A 231 -0.96 -7.78 -10.86
C VAL A 231 0.18 -8.35 -10.02
N GLY A 232 -0.14 -8.94 -8.89
CA GLY A 232 0.85 -9.49 -7.98
C GLY A 232 0.36 -10.76 -7.29
N TYR A 233 1.31 -11.52 -6.78
CA TYR A 233 1.06 -12.71 -5.99
C TYR A 233 1.89 -12.67 -4.72
N ARG A 234 1.21 -12.65 -3.56
CA ARG A 234 1.83 -12.68 -2.24
C ARG A 234 1.79 -14.11 -1.72
N PHE A 235 2.91 -14.62 -1.24
CA PHE A 235 2.99 -15.92 -0.61
C PHE A 235 3.89 -15.92 0.62
N GLN A 236 3.52 -16.75 1.57
CA GLN A 236 4.22 -16.89 2.82
C GLN A 236 5.56 -17.60 2.63
N LEU A 237 6.68 -16.96 3.04
CA LEU A 237 7.98 -17.59 3.17
C LEU A 237 8.11 -18.28 4.53
N LYS A 238 7.76 -17.56 5.61
CA LYS A 238 7.83 -18.07 6.97
C LYS A 238 6.81 -17.34 7.86
N SER A 239 6.11 -18.07 8.71
CA SER A 239 5.19 -17.49 9.70
C SER A 239 4.93 -18.49 10.81
N ASP A 240 4.86 -18.02 12.04
CA ASP A 240 4.28 -18.70 13.19
C ASP A 240 2.90 -18.10 13.58
N ILE A 241 2.46 -17.04 12.86
CA ILE A 241 1.18 -16.38 13.09
C ILE A 241 0.05 -17.11 12.38
N TYR A 242 -1.07 -17.32 13.08
CA TYR A 242 -2.32 -17.74 12.46
C TYR A 242 -2.90 -16.58 11.62
N ARG A 243 -3.18 -16.85 10.34
CA ARG A 243 -3.53 -15.85 9.33
C ARG A 243 -4.74 -16.29 8.53
N ASN A 244 -5.55 -15.33 8.12
CA ASN A 244 -6.71 -15.60 7.27
C ASN A 244 -6.33 -16.10 5.87
N MET A 245 -5.26 -15.54 5.28
CA MET A 245 -4.72 -15.99 3.99
C MET A 245 -3.21 -16.11 4.04
N LYS A 246 -2.68 -17.29 3.67
CA LYS A 246 -1.23 -17.51 3.50
C LYS A 246 -0.73 -17.03 2.14
N ASN A 247 -1.59 -17.17 1.11
CA ASN A 247 -1.28 -16.79 -0.26
C ASN A 247 -2.44 -16.00 -0.85
N SER A 248 -2.13 -14.97 -1.65
CA SER A 248 -3.16 -14.17 -2.29
C SER A 248 -2.70 -13.59 -3.62
N TRP A 249 -3.61 -13.54 -4.59
CA TRP A 249 -3.49 -12.73 -5.78
C TRP A 249 -3.98 -11.32 -5.50
N MET A 250 -3.30 -10.33 -6.06
CA MET A 250 -3.72 -8.94 -6.04
C MET A 250 -3.81 -8.42 -7.47
N VAL A 251 -4.92 -7.75 -7.77
CA VAL A 251 -5.09 -6.95 -8.98
C VAL A 251 -5.53 -5.56 -8.54
N SER A 252 -4.92 -4.51 -9.08
CA SER A 252 -5.40 -3.16 -8.85
C SER A 252 -5.32 -2.30 -10.10
N TYR A 253 -6.30 -1.43 -10.25
CA TYR A 253 -6.34 -0.41 -11.30
C TYR A 253 -6.44 0.96 -10.66
N GLU A 254 -5.63 1.90 -11.14
CA GLU A 254 -5.59 3.29 -10.69
C GLU A 254 -5.67 4.23 -11.88
N TYR A 255 -6.46 5.30 -11.74
CA TYR A 255 -6.50 6.38 -12.70
C TYR A 255 -6.24 7.73 -12.04
N LEU A 256 -5.26 8.46 -12.58
CA LEU A 256 -4.78 9.74 -12.08
C LEU A 256 -5.39 10.91 -12.86
N PHE A 257 -6.12 11.78 -12.15
CA PHE A 257 -6.65 13.04 -12.66
C PHE A 257 -5.68 14.18 -12.32
N LEU A 258 -4.89 14.58 -13.28
CA LEU A 258 -3.94 15.69 -13.13
C LEU A 258 -4.67 17.01 -12.99
N ASN A 259 -4.21 17.86 -12.05
CA ASN A 259 -4.73 19.19 -11.78
C ASN A 259 -6.22 19.24 -11.38
N ALA A 260 -6.83 18.13 -10.96
CA ALA A 260 -8.23 18.08 -10.54
C ALA A 260 -8.57 19.02 -9.39
N LEU A 261 -7.59 19.37 -8.56
CA LEU A 261 -7.73 20.27 -7.40
C LEU A 261 -7.26 21.70 -7.68
N LYS A 262 -6.94 22.05 -8.93
CA LYS A 262 -6.64 23.45 -9.29
C LYS A 262 -7.93 24.25 -9.33
N LYS A 263 -7.98 25.40 -8.64
CA LYS A 263 -9.06 26.38 -8.82
C LYS A 263 -9.07 26.80 -10.29
N ARG A 264 -10.22 26.70 -10.96
CA ARG A 264 -10.43 27.39 -12.23
C ARG A 264 -10.29 28.88 -11.95
N SER A 265 -9.36 29.58 -12.62
CA SER A 265 -9.38 31.05 -12.64
C SER A 265 -10.67 31.42 -13.38
N SER A 266 -11.61 32.06 -12.70
CA SER A 266 -12.71 32.75 -13.36
C SER A 266 -12.09 33.93 -14.12
N ASN A 267 -12.02 33.82 -15.42
CA ASN A 267 -11.84 34.95 -16.29
C ASN A 267 -13.09 35.80 -16.25
#